data_fbf036bb860ef8cff7851e78c91cd4e6
#
_entry.id   fbf036bb860ef8cff7851e78c91cd4e6
#
_cell.length_a   1.000
_cell.length_b   1.000
_cell.length_c   1.000
_cell.angle_alpha   90.00
_cell.angle_beta   90.00
_cell.angle_gamma   90.00
#
_symmetry.space_group_name_H-M   'P 1'
#
loop_
_entity.id
_entity.type
_entity.pdbx_description
1 polymer ?
#
loop_
_entity_poly.entity_id
_entity_poly.type
_entity_poly.pdbx_seq_one_letter_code
_entity_poly.pdbx_strand_id
1 'polypeptide(L)'
;MDSNKSLFLVVAIAILGGIVFSQFVDMPPALAFVIGVVATFFVVKFSTASPTPSAESTKSTKTLYVGNLPYKANESHVKELFAEHGEVFAVRLMKDKRTGKRRGFGFVVMASSDAKAAINALNEKDYMQRTLKVRIANDPKHPESATTEQE
;
A
#
# COMPACT_ATOMS: atom_id res chain seq x y z
N MET A 1 -7.32 -16.00 -10.02
CA MET A 1 -7.47 -17.46 -9.87
C MET A 1 -7.18 -17.98 -8.46
N ASP A 2 -7.13 -17.12 -7.44
CA ASP A 2 -6.70 -17.48 -6.08
C ASP A 2 -7.84 -17.64 -5.05
N SER A 3 -9.06 -17.27 -5.43
CA SER A 3 -10.25 -17.38 -4.56
C SER A 3 -10.57 -18.85 -4.19
N ASN A 4 -10.38 -19.77 -5.13
CA ASN A 4 -10.68 -21.19 -4.90
C ASN A 4 -9.67 -21.88 -3.97
N LYS A 5 -8.39 -21.45 -3.99
CA LYS A 5 -7.36 -22.00 -3.10
C LYS A 5 -7.63 -21.62 -1.65
N SER A 6 -8.08 -20.41 -1.41
CA SER A 6 -8.47 -19.92 -0.07
C SER A 6 -9.68 -20.70 0.46
N LEU A 7 -10.68 -20.94 -0.38
CA LEU A 7 -11.86 -21.73 -0.01
C LEU A 7 -11.50 -23.18 0.34
N PHE A 8 -10.67 -23.84 -0.48
CA PHE A 8 -10.19 -25.19 -0.21
C PHE A 8 -9.39 -25.29 1.10
N LEU A 9 -8.59 -24.29 1.42
CA LEU A 9 -7.81 -24.25 2.64
C LEU A 9 -8.71 -24.11 3.87
N VAL A 10 -9.72 -23.25 3.82
CA VAL A 10 -10.71 -23.09 4.92
C VAL A 10 -11.50 -24.38 5.15
N VAL A 11 -11.96 -25.03 4.08
CA VAL A 11 -12.69 -26.31 4.17
C VAL A 11 -11.80 -27.42 4.73
N ALA A 12 -10.54 -27.50 4.31
CA ALA A 12 -9.59 -28.50 4.83
C ALA A 12 -9.34 -28.29 6.34
N ILE A 13 -9.18 -27.04 6.79
CA ILE A 13 -9.01 -26.72 8.22
C ILE A 13 -10.28 -27.05 9.00
N ALA A 14 -11.46 -26.79 8.48
CA ALA A 14 -12.73 -27.10 9.13
C ALA A 14 -12.91 -28.63 9.31
N ILE A 15 -12.57 -29.42 8.29
CA ILE A 15 -12.65 -30.88 8.35
C ILE A 15 -11.64 -31.44 9.35
N LEU A 16 -10.39 -30.97 9.31
CA LEU A 16 -9.35 -31.37 10.25
C LEU A 16 -9.72 -30.99 11.69
N GLY A 17 -10.26 -29.79 11.91
CA GLY A 17 -10.75 -29.33 13.20
C GLY A 17 -11.91 -30.19 13.72
N GLY A 18 -12.83 -30.56 12.85
CA GLY A 18 -13.96 -31.46 13.21
C GLY A 18 -13.48 -32.86 13.62
N ILE A 19 -12.52 -33.44 12.92
CA ILE A 19 -11.93 -34.76 13.25
C ILE A 19 -11.20 -34.70 14.59
N VAL A 20 -10.38 -33.68 14.81
CA VAL A 20 -9.69 -33.48 16.08
C VAL A 20 -10.69 -33.30 17.21
N PHE A 21 -11.72 -32.49 17.02
CA PHE A 21 -12.77 -32.24 18.03
C PHE A 21 -13.53 -33.51 18.39
N SER A 22 -13.79 -34.43 17.44
CA SER A 22 -14.50 -35.68 17.71
C SER A 22 -13.71 -36.64 18.60
N GLN A 23 -12.36 -36.55 18.65
CA GLN A 23 -11.51 -37.33 19.52
C GLN A 23 -11.42 -36.84 20.96
N PHE A 24 -11.87 -35.57 21.20
CA PHE A 24 -11.77 -34.91 22.50
C PHE A 24 -13.11 -34.70 23.20
N VAL A 25 -14.16 -35.42 22.79
CA VAL A 25 -15.53 -35.29 23.34
C VAL A 25 -15.61 -35.53 24.87
N ASP A 26 -14.67 -36.29 25.43
CA ASP A 26 -14.60 -36.58 26.88
C ASP A 26 -13.77 -35.59 27.70
N MET A 27 -13.31 -34.47 27.10
CA MET A 27 -12.52 -33.48 27.83
C MET A 27 -13.38 -32.50 28.62
N PRO A 28 -12.96 -32.14 29.86
CA PRO A 28 -13.66 -31.13 30.63
C PRO A 28 -13.70 -29.79 29.86
N PRO A 29 -14.85 -29.08 29.87
CA PRO A 29 -15.07 -27.87 29.09
C PRO A 29 -14.02 -26.78 29.32
N ALA A 30 -13.46 -26.72 30.53
CA ALA A 30 -12.41 -25.76 30.88
C ALA A 30 -11.11 -25.97 30.09
N LEU A 31 -10.69 -27.24 29.84
CA LEU A 31 -9.51 -27.53 29.06
C LEU A 31 -9.72 -27.25 27.55
N ALA A 32 -10.90 -27.55 27.03
CA ALA A 32 -11.26 -27.22 25.66
C ALA A 32 -11.22 -25.71 25.40
N PHE A 33 -11.69 -24.91 26.36
CA PHE A 33 -11.63 -23.44 26.27
C PHE A 33 -10.19 -22.93 26.25
N VAL A 34 -9.32 -23.42 27.13
CA VAL A 34 -7.90 -23.00 27.18
C VAL A 34 -7.18 -23.35 25.87
N ILE A 35 -7.40 -24.57 25.35
CA ILE A 35 -6.82 -25.01 24.09
C ILE A 35 -7.31 -24.12 22.94
N GLY A 36 -8.59 -23.77 22.91
CA GLY A 36 -9.16 -22.86 21.91
C GLY A 36 -8.54 -21.46 21.95
N VAL A 37 -8.34 -20.89 23.12
CA VAL A 37 -7.69 -19.59 23.30
C VAL A 37 -6.24 -19.62 22.85
N VAL A 38 -5.49 -20.66 23.23
CA VAL A 38 -4.09 -20.83 22.81
C VAL A 38 -3.99 -21.03 21.30
N ALA A 39 -4.84 -21.87 20.72
CA ALA A 39 -4.87 -22.09 19.27
C ALA A 39 -5.20 -20.79 18.52
N THR A 40 -6.18 -20.02 19.00
CA THR A 40 -6.53 -18.72 18.42
C THR A 40 -5.35 -17.74 18.50
N PHE A 41 -4.65 -17.69 19.63
CA PHE A 41 -3.46 -16.86 19.79
C PHE A 41 -2.37 -17.23 18.78
N PHE A 42 -2.11 -18.54 18.60
CA PHE A 42 -1.15 -19.02 17.59
C PHE A 42 -1.62 -18.67 16.17
N VAL A 43 -2.88 -18.91 15.82
CA VAL A 43 -3.43 -18.58 14.51
C VAL A 43 -3.33 -17.07 14.25
N VAL A 44 -3.67 -16.21 15.18
CA VAL A 44 -3.52 -14.76 15.05
C VAL A 44 -2.06 -14.38 14.92
N LYS A 45 -1.16 -14.96 15.71
CA LYS A 45 0.26 -14.64 15.65
C LYS A 45 0.92 -15.12 14.36
N PHE A 46 0.49 -16.26 13.79
CA PHE A 46 0.98 -16.76 12.51
C PHE A 46 0.23 -16.22 11.30
N SER A 47 -1.05 -15.85 11.42
CA SER A 47 -1.82 -15.17 10.36
C SER A 47 -1.45 -13.70 10.19
N THR A 48 -0.88 -13.04 11.19
CA THR A 48 -0.29 -11.70 11.06
C THR A 48 1.03 -11.71 10.28
N ALA A 49 1.45 -12.87 9.76
CA ALA A 49 2.52 -12.98 8.76
C ALA A 49 2.04 -12.85 7.31
N SER A 50 0.86 -12.29 7.04
CA SER A 50 0.62 -11.62 5.77
C SER A 50 1.49 -10.38 5.76
N PRO A 51 2.30 -10.16 4.74
CA PRO A 51 3.02 -8.90 4.63
C PRO A 51 1.98 -7.79 4.40
N THR A 52 1.46 -7.23 5.48
CA THR A 52 1.18 -5.82 5.52
C THR A 52 2.45 -5.17 4.99
N PRO A 53 2.43 -4.28 3.99
CA PRO A 53 3.64 -3.63 3.56
C PRO A 53 4.29 -3.00 4.79
N SER A 54 5.29 -3.68 5.27
CA SER A 54 5.93 -3.51 6.56
C SER A 54 6.48 -2.12 6.65
N ALA A 55 6.19 -1.51 7.75
CA ALA A 55 7.12 -0.65 8.45
C ALA A 55 8.47 -1.38 8.66
N GLU A 56 9.22 -1.60 7.61
CA GLU A 56 10.62 -1.99 7.69
C GLU A 56 11.45 -0.97 6.95
N SER A 57 12.30 -0.41 7.75
CA SER A 57 13.18 0.73 7.58
C SER A 57 12.42 2.06 7.59
N THR A 58 12.71 2.86 8.56
CA THR A 58 12.48 4.31 8.65
C THR A 58 13.25 5.07 7.53
N LYS A 59 13.15 4.60 6.29
CA LYS A 59 13.47 5.42 5.15
C LYS A 59 12.35 6.45 5.09
N SER A 60 12.66 7.66 5.50
CA SER A 60 11.73 8.77 5.35
C SER A 60 11.26 8.80 3.89
N THR A 61 9.96 8.80 3.68
CA THR A 61 9.37 8.86 2.34
C THR A 61 8.92 10.27 2.03
N LYS A 62 8.96 10.63 0.76
CA LYS A 62 8.35 11.87 0.26
C LYS A 62 7.34 11.57 -0.82
N THR A 63 6.26 12.31 -0.79
CA THR A 63 5.24 12.27 -1.83
C THR A 63 5.54 13.37 -2.84
N LEU A 64 5.64 12.98 -4.11
CA LEU A 64 5.81 13.89 -5.23
C LEU A 64 4.49 14.03 -5.99
N TYR A 65 4.19 15.26 -6.37
CA TYR A 65 3.14 15.57 -7.33
C TYR A 65 3.72 15.46 -8.75
N VAL A 66 3.03 14.76 -9.62
CA VAL A 66 3.38 14.61 -11.03
C VAL A 66 2.20 15.11 -11.87
N GLY A 67 2.37 16.24 -12.52
CA GLY A 67 1.36 16.88 -13.38
C GLY A 67 1.68 16.76 -14.85
N ASN A 68 0.71 17.12 -15.69
CA ASN A 68 0.76 17.07 -17.14
C ASN A 68 1.08 15.67 -17.71
N LEU A 69 0.65 14.63 -16.98
CA LEU A 69 0.80 13.25 -17.43
C LEU A 69 -0.08 12.97 -18.67
N PRO A 70 0.44 12.22 -19.64
CA PRO A 70 -0.36 11.72 -20.76
C PRO A 70 -1.53 10.87 -20.25
N TYR A 71 -2.69 11.03 -20.85
CA TYR A 71 -3.87 10.21 -20.49
C TYR A 71 -3.68 8.71 -20.75
N LYS A 72 -2.74 8.35 -21.61
CA LYS A 72 -2.36 6.96 -21.92
C LYS A 72 -1.41 6.36 -20.87
N ALA A 73 -0.72 7.18 -20.07
CA ALA A 73 0.19 6.68 -19.04
C ALA A 73 -0.59 5.93 -17.97
N ASN A 74 -0.08 4.80 -17.53
CA ASN A 74 -0.62 4.01 -16.42
C ASN A 74 0.32 4.06 -15.20
N GLU A 75 -0.13 3.51 -14.08
CA GLU A 75 0.65 3.52 -12.83
C GLU A 75 1.97 2.75 -12.97
N SER A 76 2.00 1.66 -13.76
CA SER A 76 3.23 0.90 -14.01
C SER A 76 4.24 1.71 -14.80
N HIS A 77 3.82 2.39 -15.87
CA HIS A 77 4.71 3.24 -16.65
C HIS A 77 5.32 4.38 -15.83
N VAL A 78 4.50 5.01 -14.96
CA VAL A 78 5.01 6.08 -14.08
C VAL A 78 5.94 5.51 -13.02
N LYS A 79 5.63 4.32 -12.49
CA LYS A 79 6.50 3.64 -11.52
C LYS A 79 7.87 3.32 -12.14
N GLU A 80 7.92 2.78 -13.34
CA GLU A 80 9.16 2.48 -14.06
C GLU A 80 9.99 3.74 -14.29
N LEU A 81 9.36 4.82 -14.77
CA LEU A 81 10.03 6.10 -15.00
C LEU A 81 10.69 6.67 -13.74
N PHE A 82 10.01 6.58 -12.59
CA PHE A 82 10.57 7.07 -11.33
C PHE A 82 11.55 6.09 -10.70
N ALA A 83 11.42 4.78 -10.96
CA ALA A 83 12.31 3.75 -10.45
C ALA A 83 13.74 3.86 -11.02
N GLU A 84 13.91 4.49 -12.19
CA GLU A 84 15.24 4.82 -12.73
C GLU A 84 16.00 5.84 -11.85
N HIS A 85 15.28 6.58 -11.01
CA HIS A 85 15.83 7.67 -10.21
C HIS A 85 15.79 7.42 -8.68
N GLY A 86 15.31 6.24 -8.26
CA GLY A 86 15.29 5.84 -6.86
C GLY A 86 14.17 4.87 -6.50
N GLU A 87 14.09 4.52 -5.22
CA GLU A 87 13.14 3.53 -4.73
C GLU A 87 11.71 4.10 -4.67
N VAL A 88 10.79 3.51 -5.44
CA VAL A 88 9.37 3.90 -5.51
C VAL A 88 8.49 2.93 -4.73
N PHE A 89 7.82 3.41 -3.70
CA PHE A 89 6.92 2.62 -2.86
C PHE A 89 5.50 2.55 -3.42
N ALA A 90 4.96 3.67 -3.89
CA ALA A 90 3.61 3.73 -4.42
C ALA A 90 3.45 4.77 -5.53
N VAL A 91 2.55 4.50 -6.46
CA VAL A 91 2.10 5.43 -7.49
C VAL A 91 0.59 5.44 -7.51
N ARG A 92 -0.02 6.62 -7.57
CA ARG A 92 -1.46 6.79 -7.65
C ARG A 92 -1.82 7.85 -8.68
N LEU A 93 -2.44 7.43 -9.77
CA LEU A 93 -2.94 8.34 -10.79
C LEU A 93 -4.37 8.78 -10.47
N MET A 94 -4.63 10.06 -10.58
CA MET A 94 -5.94 10.62 -10.27
C MET A 94 -6.90 10.46 -11.44
N LYS A 95 -8.10 9.96 -11.11
CA LYS A 95 -9.23 9.83 -12.03
C LYS A 95 -10.38 10.72 -11.58
N ASP A 96 -11.14 11.18 -12.53
CA ASP A 96 -12.39 11.87 -12.24
C ASP A 96 -13.43 10.88 -11.71
N LYS A 97 -14.02 11.18 -10.57
CA LYS A 97 -14.94 10.25 -9.88
C LYS A 97 -16.22 9.99 -10.67
N ARG A 98 -16.68 10.96 -11.47
CA ARG A 98 -17.94 10.88 -12.22
C ARG A 98 -17.75 10.17 -13.55
N THR A 99 -16.66 10.44 -14.26
CA THR A 99 -16.44 9.94 -15.62
C THR A 99 -15.43 8.80 -15.71
N GLY A 100 -14.71 8.51 -14.62
CA GLY A 100 -13.61 7.53 -14.60
C GLY A 100 -12.39 7.91 -15.41
N LYS A 101 -12.43 9.06 -16.12
CA LYS A 101 -11.34 9.52 -16.98
C LYS A 101 -10.14 9.99 -16.15
N ARG A 102 -8.94 9.78 -16.66
CA ARG A 102 -7.70 10.25 -16.02
C ARG A 102 -7.62 11.78 -16.07
N ARG A 103 -7.20 12.38 -14.96
CA ARG A 103 -7.07 13.84 -14.83
C ARG A 103 -5.72 14.38 -15.29
N GLY A 104 -4.79 13.50 -15.74
CA GLY A 104 -3.47 13.91 -16.21
C GLY A 104 -2.50 14.30 -15.09
N PHE A 105 -2.77 13.91 -13.85
CA PHE A 105 -1.85 14.06 -12.73
C PHE A 105 -1.95 12.90 -11.74
N GLY A 106 -0.94 12.76 -10.90
CA GLY A 106 -0.88 11.75 -9.87
C GLY A 106 0.13 12.07 -8.78
N PHE A 107 0.31 11.12 -7.89
CA PHE A 107 1.23 11.18 -6.77
C PHE A 107 2.14 9.95 -6.78
N VAL A 108 3.42 10.17 -6.50
CA VAL A 108 4.44 9.14 -6.38
C VAL A 108 5.04 9.23 -4.98
N VAL A 109 5.03 8.12 -4.25
CA VAL A 109 5.70 7.99 -2.96
C VAL A 109 7.03 7.29 -3.18
N MET A 110 8.12 7.95 -2.86
CA MET A 110 9.46 7.41 -3.02
C MET A 110 10.36 7.73 -1.82
N ALA A 111 11.56 7.14 -1.78
CA ALA A 111 12.53 7.41 -0.73
C ALA A 111 12.89 8.91 -0.71
N SER A 112 12.95 9.48 0.49
CA SER A 112 13.23 10.92 0.68
C SER A 112 14.61 11.31 0.18
N SER A 113 15.59 10.39 0.25
CA SER A 113 16.94 10.56 -0.29
C SER A 113 16.94 10.83 -1.80
N ASP A 114 16.07 10.14 -2.52
CA ASP A 114 16.07 10.08 -3.97
C ASP A 114 15.09 11.09 -4.59
N ALA A 115 14.14 11.57 -3.78
CA ALA A 115 13.08 12.48 -4.23
C ALA A 115 13.59 13.75 -4.93
N LYS A 116 14.67 14.34 -4.41
CA LYS A 116 15.26 15.55 -5.00
C LYS A 116 15.94 15.26 -6.34
N ALA A 117 16.62 14.13 -6.46
CA ALA A 117 17.25 13.69 -7.70
C ALA A 117 16.19 13.38 -8.77
N ALA A 118 15.12 12.69 -8.40
CA ALA A 118 14.00 12.40 -9.29
C ALA A 118 13.30 13.67 -9.79
N ILE A 119 13.08 14.66 -8.90
CA ILE A 119 12.50 15.95 -9.31
C ILE A 119 13.41 16.64 -10.33
N ASN A 120 14.70 16.75 -10.05
CA ASN A 120 15.63 17.43 -10.94
C ASN A 120 15.76 16.76 -12.32
N ALA A 121 15.65 15.43 -12.36
CA ALA A 121 15.75 14.66 -13.60
C ALA A 121 14.46 14.64 -14.43
N LEU A 122 13.31 14.67 -13.77
CA LEU A 122 12.01 14.45 -14.41
C LEU A 122 11.15 15.72 -14.55
N ASN A 123 11.43 16.77 -13.77
CA ASN A 123 10.73 18.03 -13.94
C ASN A 123 11.12 18.66 -15.28
N GLU A 124 10.13 19.06 -16.05
CA GLU A 124 10.29 19.63 -17.40
C GLU A 124 10.84 18.66 -18.47
N LYS A 125 10.94 17.36 -18.11
CA LYS A 125 11.30 16.32 -19.10
C LYS A 125 10.12 15.98 -19.99
N ASP A 126 10.39 15.80 -21.28
CA ASP A 126 9.39 15.30 -22.22
C ASP A 126 9.14 13.81 -22.02
N TYR A 127 7.88 13.47 -21.83
CA TYR A 127 7.41 12.11 -21.66
C TYR A 127 6.13 11.89 -22.50
N MET A 128 6.20 11.00 -23.46
CA MET A 128 5.09 10.72 -24.39
C MET A 128 4.46 11.99 -24.98
N GLN A 129 5.29 12.91 -25.50
CA GLN A 129 4.90 14.17 -26.13
C GLN A 129 4.25 15.19 -25.16
N ARG A 130 4.53 15.09 -23.86
CA ARG A 130 4.12 16.06 -22.86
C ARG A 130 5.25 16.34 -21.89
N THR A 131 5.44 17.59 -21.59
CA THR A 131 6.44 18.03 -20.60
C THR A 131 5.90 17.79 -19.19
N LEU A 132 6.54 16.93 -18.43
CA LEU A 132 6.13 16.61 -17.05
C LEU A 132 6.36 17.79 -16.11
N LYS A 133 5.50 17.91 -15.12
CA LYS A 133 5.69 18.82 -13.98
C LYS A 133 5.81 18.02 -12.69
N VAL A 134 7.03 17.94 -12.14
CA VAL A 134 7.32 17.15 -10.94
C VAL A 134 7.76 18.08 -9.82
N ARG A 135 7.10 17.97 -8.66
CA ARG A 135 7.42 18.75 -7.46
C ARG A 135 7.07 17.97 -6.20
N ILE A 136 7.58 18.40 -5.06
CA ILE A 136 7.12 17.86 -3.77
C ILE A 136 5.62 18.18 -3.64
N ALA A 137 4.82 17.14 -3.31
CA ALA A 137 3.43 17.36 -2.97
C ALA A 137 3.39 18.14 -1.64
N ASN A 138 2.75 19.29 -1.64
CA ASN A 138 2.45 19.94 -0.39
C ASN A 138 1.41 19.07 0.32
N ASP A 139 1.69 18.64 1.55
CA ASP A 139 0.65 18.13 2.42
C ASP A 139 -0.50 19.15 2.45
N PRO A 140 -1.76 18.72 2.40
CA PRO A 140 -2.85 19.61 2.69
C PRO A 140 -2.55 20.21 4.05
N LYS A 141 -2.22 21.52 4.10
CA LYS A 141 -1.97 22.23 5.34
C LYS A 141 -3.13 21.92 6.29
N HIS A 142 -2.82 21.25 7.39
CA HIS A 142 -3.70 21.19 8.54
C HIS A 142 -4.04 22.65 8.89
N PRO A 143 -5.30 23.04 9.13
CA PRO A 143 -5.67 24.44 9.27
C PRO A 143 -5.09 25.14 10.52
N GLU A 144 -4.20 24.51 11.24
CA GLU A 144 -3.62 25.03 12.50
C GLU A 144 -2.29 25.80 12.37
N SER A 145 -1.72 25.98 11.19
CA SER A 145 -0.47 26.73 11.05
C SER A 145 -0.58 28.06 10.31
N ALA A 146 -1.75 28.69 10.36
CA ALA A 146 -1.97 30.03 9.83
C ALA A 146 -2.09 31.06 10.97
N THR A 147 -1.15 31.08 11.91
CA THR A 147 -1.01 32.17 12.85
C THR A 147 0.47 32.29 13.20
N THR A 148 1.16 33.13 12.53
CA THR A 148 2.27 33.98 12.96
C THR A 148 3.19 34.26 11.77
N GLU A 149 2.89 35.34 11.06
CA GLU A 149 3.84 36.24 10.44
C GLU A 149 3.07 37.42 9.88
N GLN A 150 2.77 38.34 10.76
CA GLN A 150 2.62 39.77 10.51
C GLN A 150 2.89 40.52 11.81
N GLU A 151 4.13 40.95 11.97
CA GLU A 151 4.52 42.27 12.50
C GLU A 151 5.99 42.53 12.16
#